data_22801790a06d7eb3354fca7ef4ef781a
#
_entry.id   22801790a06d7eb3354fca7ef4ef781a
#
_cell.length_a   1.000
_cell.length_b   1.000
_cell.length_c   1.000
_cell.angle_alpha   90.00
_cell.angle_beta   90.00
_cell.angle_gamma   90.00
#
_symmetry.space_group_name_H-M   'P 1'
#
loop_
_entity.id
_entity.type
_entity.pdbx_description
1 polymer ?
#
loop_
_entity_poly.entity_id
_entity_poly.type
_entity_poly.pdbx_seq_one_letter_code
_entity_poly.pdbx_strand_id
1 'polypeptide(L)'
;MKQRWIYGLSMPLALALAGAAMAASSGSAHVLSGGVGQGAREQLAEQAHGYGLKLVFTSEKGAYLADVPVQVTDAKGNVVVDAVSQGPWMFVDLPRGSYTVKASYDGKSESRKVTVGNSQKTVQFRWQEPGIQMAADRAR
;
A
#
# COMPACT_ATOMS: atom_id res chain seq x y z
N MET A 1 -31.28 -46.07 25.28
CA MET A 1 -31.16 -45.17 25.93
C MET A 1 -30.04 -44.40 25.85
N LYS A 2 -29.29 -44.48 25.87
CA LYS A 2 -28.20 -43.82 25.93
C LYS A 2 -27.67 -43.32 24.74
N GLN A 3 -27.83 -43.69 23.90
CA GLN A 3 -27.26 -43.33 22.74
C GLN A 3 -27.30 -41.95 22.37
N ARG A 4 -28.12 -41.44 22.46
CA ARG A 4 -28.26 -40.17 22.12
C ARG A 4 -27.12 -39.34 22.17
N TRP A 5 -26.48 -39.37 22.93
CA TRP A 5 -25.48 -38.52 23.18
C TRP A 5 -24.70 -38.18 22.02
N ILE A 6 -24.42 -38.82 21.40
CA ILE A 6 -23.67 -38.62 20.32
C ILE A 6 -23.82 -37.40 19.65
N TYR A 7 -24.67 -37.00 19.59
CA TYR A 7 -24.94 -35.89 18.92
C TYR A 7 -24.09 -34.75 18.87
N GLY A 8 -24.18 -34.09 19.56
CA GLY A 8 -23.55 -32.88 19.61
C GLY A 8 -22.32 -32.64 18.89
N LEU A 9 -21.63 -33.46 18.79
CA LEU A 9 -20.43 -33.32 18.18
C LEU A 9 -20.39 -32.48 17.00
N SER A 10 -21.17 -32.52 16.34
CA SER A 10 -21.09 -31.87 15.11
C SER A 10 -20.76 -30.46 15.07
N MET A 11 -21.25 -29.79 15.77
CA MET A 11 -21.05 -28.42 15.72
C MET A 11 -19.71 -27.93 15.47
N PRO A 12 -18.89 -28.37 15.96
CA PRO A 12 -17.55 -27.82 15.87
C PRO A 12 -17.13 -27.31 14.54
N LEU A 13 -17.33 -27.98 13.66
CA LEU A 13 -16.93 -27.67 12.44
C LEU A 13 -17.20 -26.29 12.01
N ALA A 14 -18.26 -25.96 12.10
CA ALA A 14 -18.60 -24.65 11.60
C ALA A 14 -17.54 -23.61 11.81
N LEU A 15 -16.96 -23.60 12.87
CA LEU A 15 -16.03 -22.58 13.15
C LEU A 15 -14.97 -22.48 12.14
N ALA A 16 -14.57 -23.46 11.75
CA ALA A 16 -13.46 -23.41 10.84
C ALA A 16 -13.73 -22.43 9.75
N LEU A 17 -14.83 -22.40 9.34
CA LEU A 17 -15.16 -21.54 8.28
C LEU A 17 -15.00 -20.13 8.62
N ALA A 18 -15.40 -19.81 9.71
CA ALA A 18 -15.28 -18.43 10.09
C ALA A 18 -13.87 -17.96 9.85
N GLY A 19 -12.96 -18.73 10.23
CA GLY A 19 -11.61 -18.32 10.05
C GLY A 19 -11.27 -18.08 8.59
N ALA A 20 -11.75 -18.94 7.80
CA ALA A 20 -11.45 -18.79 6.41
C ALA A 20 -12.04 -17.50 5.89
N ALA A 21 -13.18 -17.20 6.30
CA ALA A 21 -13.82 -16.00 5.83
C ALA A 21 -12.99 -14.79 6.14
N MET A 22 -12.39 -14.78 7.26
CA MET A 22 -11.62 -13.62 7.59
C MET A 22 -10.43 -13.48 6.75
N ALA A 23 -9.77 -14.49 6.52
CA ALA A 23 -8.60 -14.40 5.71
C ALA A 23 -8.99 -13.76 4.39
N ALA A 24 -10.09 -14.13 3.90
CA ALA A 24 -10.49 -13.59 2.61
C ALA A 24 -10.71 -12.09 2.64
N SER A 25 -11.10 -11.62 3.76
CA SER A 25 -11.40 -10.20 3.77
C SER A 25 -10.21 -9.33 4.02
N SER A 26 -9.08 -9.88 4.24
CA SER A 26 -7.96 -9.01 4.47
C SER A 26 -7.65 -8.33 3.20
N GLY A 27 -8.50 -7.76 2.70
CA GLY A 27 -8.58 -7.04 1.64
C GLY A 27 -7.45 -6.50 0.90
N SER A 28 -7.65 -6.16 -0.21
CA SER A 28 -6.60 -5.62 -0.99
C SER A 28 -7.21 -4.68 -1.94
N ALA A 29 -6.80 -3.47 -1.88
CA ALA A 29 -7.22 -2.48 -2.84
C ALA A 29 -6.49 -2.74 -4.14
N HIS A 30 -7.10 -2.29 -5.23
CA HIS A 30 -6.46 -2.40 -6.53
C HIS A 30 -5.29 -1.42 -6.57
N VAL A 31 -4.17 -1.88 -7.07
CA VAL A 31 -2.95 -1.08 -7.12
C VAL A 31 -2.36 -1.14 -8.52
N LEU A 32 -1.97 0.02 -9.03
CA LEU A 32 -1.22 0.11 -10.28
C LEU A 32 0.08 0.84 -9.97
N SER A 33 1.20 0.32 -10.43
CA SER A 33 2.46 0.99 -10.21
C SER A 33 3.34 0.92 -11.44
N GLY A 34 4.28 1.84 -11.54
CA GLY A 34 5.18 1.90 -12.66
C GLY A 34 5.55 3.34 -12.96
N GLY A 35 5.53 3.71 -14.22
CA GLY A 35 5.81 5.08 -14.59
C GLY A 35 7.25 5.37 -14.95
N VAL A 36 7.99 4.35 -15.32
CA VAL A 36 9.34 4.55 -15.80
C VAL A 36 9.23 5.00 -17.25
N GLY A 37 9.60 6.23 -17.51
CA GLY A 37 9.46 6.80 -18.84
C GLY A 37 8.16 7.59 -18.98
N GLN A 38 8.17 8.58 -19.84
CA GLN A 38 7.04 9.48 -19.98
C GLN A 38 5.77 8.80 -20.48
N GLY A 39 5.90 8.00 -21.53
CA GLY A 39 4.73 7.32 -22.06
C GLY A 39 4.12 6.36 -21.08
N ALA A 40 4.94 5.69 -20.28
CA ALA A 40 4.43 4.77 -19.28
C ALA A 40 3.67 5.50 -18.19
N ARG A 41 4.14 6.69 -17.83
CA ARG A 41 3.44 7.49 -16.82
C ARG A 41 2.07 7.94 -17.31
N GLU A 42 1.99 8.35 -18.56
CA GLU A 42 0.72 8.79 -19.14
C GLU A 42 -0.28 7.64 -19.21
N GLN A 43 0.16 6.47 -19.64
CA GLN A 43 -0.71 5.32 -19.68
C GLN A 43 -1.19 4.92 -18.31
N LEU A 44 -0.30 4.95 -17.34
CA LEU A 44 -0.65 4.59 -15.98
C LEU A 44 -1.68 5.56 -15.41
N ALA A 45 -1.49 6.84 -15.63
CA ALA A 45 -2.41 7.85 -15.16
C ALA A 45 -3.80 7.67 -15.77
N GLU A 46 -3.85 7.27 -17.02
CA GLU A 46 -5.12 7.04 -17.67
C GLU A 46 -5.82 5.82 -17.10
N GLN A 47 -5.10 4.74 -16.89
CA GLN A 47 -5.67 3.54 -16.30
C GLN A 47 -6.12 3.77 -14.88
N ALA A 48 -5.47 4.66 -14.16
CA ALA A 48 -5.79 4.94 -12.78
C ALA A 48 -6.77 6.10 -12.62
N HIS A 49 -7.37 6.51 -13.69
CA HIS A 49 -8.38 7.57 -13.63
C HIS A 49 -9.51 7.10 -12.71
N GLY A 50 -9.82 7.84 -11.71
CA GLY A 50 -10.82 7.43 -10.75
C GLY A 50 -10.26 6.80 -9.49
N TYR A 51 -8.98 6.45 -9.47
CA TYR A 51 -8.38 5.94 -8.26
C TYR A 51 -8.22 7.10 -7.27
N GLY A 52 -8.46 6.82 -6.01
CA GLY A 52 -8.49 7.88 -5.01
C GLY A 52 -7.11 8.38 -4.57
N LEU A 53 -6.08 7.59 -4.75
CA LEU A 53 -4.77 7.93 -4.22
C LEU A 53 -3.66 7.73 -5.24
N LYS A 54 -2.79 8.71 -5.34
CA LYS A 54 -1.59 8.65 -6.18
C LYS A 54 -0.38 8.89 -5.30
N LEU A 55 0.59 7.98 -5.35
CA LEU A 55 1.83 8.11 -4.61
C LEU A 55 2.97 8.33 -5.57
N VAL A 56 3.89 9.22 -5.21
CA VAL A 56 5.06 9.54 -6.03
C VAL A 56 6.30 9.36 -5.17
N PHE A 57 7.29 8.66 -5.70
CA PHE A 57 8.51 8.37 -4.96
C PHE A 57 9.72 8.95 -5.66
N THR A 58 10.40 9.86 -4.99
CA THR A 58 11.57 10.51 -5.57
C THR A 58 12.67 10.69 -4.53
N SER A 59 13.88 10.92 -4.99
CA SER A 59 14.95 11.32 -4.11
C SER A 59 14.92 12.84 -3.95
N GLU A 60 15.73 13.36 -3.05
CA GLU A 60 15.81 14.80 -2.86
C GLU A 60 16.22 15.52 -4.13
N LYS A 61 16.96 14.89 -4.99
CA LYS A 61 17.39 15.52 -6.23
C LYS A 61 16.40 15.31 -7.36
N GLY A 62 15.26 14.73 -7.07
CA GLY A 62 14.23 14.55 -8.07
C GLY A 62 14.34 13.30 -8.90
N ALA A 63 15.28 12.42 -8.58
CA ALA A 63 15.37 11.15 -9.30
C ALA A 63 14.20 10.27 -8.93
N TYR A 64 13.65 9.58 -9.91
CA TYR A 64 12.54 8.68 -9.68
C TYR A 64 13.03 7.38 -9.06
N LEU A 65 12.32 6.87 -8.08
CA LEU A 65 12.70 5.66 -7.37
C LEU A 65 11.80 4.51 -7.75
N ALA A 66 12.33 3.30 -7.66
CA ALA A 66 11.59 2.08 -7.95
C ALA A 66 11.78 1.08 -6.82
N ASP A 67 11.00 0.03 -6.85
CA ASP A 67 11.09 -1.04 -5.85
C ASP A 67 10.88 -0.51 -4.43
N VAL A 68 9.90 0.33 -4.26
CA VAL A 68 9.57 0.94 -2.96
C VAL A 68 8.46 0.13 -2.29
N PRO A 69 8.75 -0.52 -1.16
CA PRO A 69 7.69 -1.22 -0.43
C PRO A 69 6.71 -0.22 0.17
N VAL A 70 5.43 -0.48 -0.03
CA VAL A 70 4.37 0.40 0.43
C VAL A 70 3.34 -0.39 1.21
N GLN A 71 2.93 0.14 2.34
CA GLN A 71 1.86 -0.43 3.13
C GLN A 71 0.85 0.67 3.43
N VAL A 72 -0.41 0.39 3.19
CA VAL A 72 -1.48 1.34 3.50
C VAL A 72 -2.42 0.68 4.50
N THR A 73 -2.70 1.40 5.58
CA THR A 73 -3.65 0.92 6.59
C THR A 73 -4.82 1.88 6.65
N ASP A 74 -5.99 1.33 6.94
CA ASP A 74 -7.18 2.16 7.07
C ASP A 74 -7.29 2.72 8.50
N ALA A 75 -8.35 3.45 8.78
CA ALA A 75 -8.51 4.08 10.08
C ALA A 75 -8.66 3.08 11.21
N LYS A 76 -9.02 1.85 10.90
CA LYS A 76 -9.17 0.81 11.91
C LYS A 76 -7.90 0.00 12.10
N GLY A 77 -6.86 0.33 11.39
CA GLY A 77 -5.60 -0.39 11.50
C GLY A 77 -5.47 -1.60 10.59
N ASN A 78 -6.42 -1.82 9.71
CA ASN A 78 -6.34 -2.95 8.78
C ASN A 78 -5.46 -2.60 7.61
N VAL A 79 -4.60 -3.53 7.22
CA VAL A 79 -3.74 -3.34 6.07
C VAL A 79 -4.56 -3.56 4.80
N VAL A 80 -4.68 -2.54 3.98
CA VAL A 80 -5.44 -2.63 2.74
C VAL A 80 -4.53 -2.69 1.51
N VAL A 81 -3.26 -2.34 1.68
CA VAL A 81 -2.26 -2.48 0.61
C VAL A 81 -0.94 -2.91 1.24
N ASP A 82 -0.32 -3.90 0.63
CA ASP A 82 1.02 -4.34 1.04
C ASP A 82 1.68 -4.79 -0.25
N ALA A 83 2.36 -3.88 -0.91
CA ALA A 83 2.90 -4.13 -2.24
C ALA A 83 4.18 -3.33 -2.46
N VAL A 84 4.92 -3.70 -3.50
CA VAL A 84 6.13 -2.98 -3.88
C VAL A 84 5.83 -2.19 -5.14
N SER A 85 6.10 -0.90 -5.11
CA SER A 85 5.92 -0.06 -6.27
C SER A 85 7.04 -0.32 -7.27
N GLN A 86 6.67 -0.68 -8.48
CA GLN A 86 7.64 -1.04 -9.50
C GLN A 86 8.28 0.17 -10.16
N GLY A 87 7.75 1.33 -9.92
CA GLY A 87 8.28 2.56 -10.47
C GLY A 87 7.94 3.73 -9.58
N PRO A 88 8.16 4.94 -10.05
CA PRO A 88 8.00 6.14 -9.21
C PRO A 88 6.55 6.49 -8.91
N TRP A 89 5.60 5.94 -9.61
CA TRP A 89 4.19 6.23 -9.38
C TRP A 89 3.45 4.98 -8.96
N MET A 90 2.62 5.11 -7.94
CA MET A 90 1.72 4.04 -7.52
C MET A 90 0.33 4.65 -7.31
N PHE A 91 -0.66 4.05 -7.95
CA PHE A 91 -2.04 4.47 -7.77
C PHE A 91 -2.79 3.41 -6.99
N VAL A 92 -3.60 3.83 -6.05
CA VAL A 92 -4.36 2.90 -5.21
C VAL A 92 -5.83 3.27 -5.29
N ASP A 93 -6.66 2.29 -5.57
CA ASP A 93 -8.10 2.50 -5.66
C ASP A 93 -8.68 2.31 -4.26
N LEU A 94 -8.89 3.40 -3.55
CA LEU A 94 -9.38 3.37 -2.18
C LEU A 94 -10.71 4.12 -2.07
N PRO A 95 -11.64 3.60 -1.30
CA PRO A 95 -12.87 4.34 -1.01
C PRO A 95 -12.54 5.52 -0.10
N ARG A 96 -13.47 6.42 0.00
CA ARG A 96 -13.30 7.58 0.86
C ARG A 96 -12.98 7.14 2.28
N GLY A 97 -12.09 7.82 2.91
CA GLY A 97 -11.73 7.53 4.29
C GLY A 97 -10.35 8.03 4.61
N SER A 98 -9.93 7.77 5.84
CA SER A 98 -8.62 8.16 6.32
C SER A 98 -7.70 6.95 6.32
N TYR A 99 -6.49 7.16 5.84
CA TYR A 99 -5.52 6.10 5.68
C TYR A 99 -4.15 6.56 6.12
N THR A 100 -3.31 5.61 6.47
CA THR A 100 -1.91 5.88 6.74
C THR A 100 -1.09 5.13 5.70
N VAL A 101 -0.24 5.86 5.00
CA VAL A 101 0.61 5.30 3.97
C VAL A 101 2.04 5.25 4.50
N LYS A 102 2.63 4.08 4.48
CA LYS A 102 4.01 3.91 4.90
C LYS A 102 4.81 3.40 3.71
N ALA A 103 5.86 4.11 3.38
CA ALA A 103 6.74 3.73 2.28
C ALA A 103 8.16 3.67 2.79
N SER A 104 8.95 2.74 2.27
CA SER A 104 10.32 2.57 2.70
C SER A 104 11.26 2.57 1.50
N TYR A 105 12.43 3.13 1.69
CA TYR A 105 13.44 3.11 0.66
C TYR A 105 14.81 3.12 1.33
N ASP A 106 15.64 2.17 0.95
CA ASP A 106 17.01 2.08 1.47
C ASP A 106 17.01 2.09 3.01
N GLY A 107 16.12 1.31 3.60
CA GLY A 107 16.05 1.19 5.04
C GLY A 107 15.37 2.34 5.77
N LYS A 108 14.92 3.35 5.07
CA LYS A 108 14.29 4.51 5.70
C LYS A 108 12.80 4.53 5.38
N SER A 109 12.00 4.56 6.42
CA SER A 109 10.55 4.57 6.28
C SER A 109 9.98 5.95 6.49
N GLU A 110 8.98 6.29 5.67
CA GLU A 110 8.23 7.51 5.79
C GLU A 110 6.76 7.17 5.91
N SER A 111 6.05 7.86 6.77
CA SER A 111 4.62 7.65 6.93
C SER A 111 3.87 8.96 6.71
N ARG A 112 2.72 8.86 6.08
CA ARG A 112 1.86 10.01 5.82
C ARG A 112 0.42 9.63 6.07
N LYS A 113 -0.32 10.50 6.73
CA LYS A 113 -1.75 10.32 6.85
C LYS A 113 -2.41 11.02 5.70
N VAL A 114 -3.39 10.37 5.10
CA VAL A 114 -4.06 10.93 3.94
C VAL A 114 -5.55 10.69 4.05
N THR A 115 -6.33 11.64 3.59
CA THR A 115 -7.78 11.51 3.54
C THR A 115 -8.17 11.42 2.08
N VAL A 116 -8.81 10.32 1.71
CA VAL A 116 -9.29 10.11 0.35
C VAL A 116 -10.71 10.64 0.27
N GLY A 117 -10.95 11.48 -0.69
CA GLY A 117 -12.26 12.10 -0.88
C GLY A 117 -12.77 11.92 -2.29
N ASN A 118 -13.38 12.96 -2.83
CA ASN A 118 -14.00 12.91 -4.15
C ASN A 118 -13.02 12.98 -5.31
N SER A 119 -11.86 13.52 -5.09
CA SER A 119 -10.88 13.65 -6.16
C SER A 119 -9.60 12.95 -5.76
N GLN A 120 -8.81 12.63 -6.75
CA GLN A 120 -7.55 11.92 -6.52
C GLN A 120 -6.61 12.74 -5.68
N LYS A 121 -6.10 12.13 -4.63
CA LYS A 121 -5.17 12.77 -3.72
C LYS A 121 -3.76 12.33 -4.09
N THR A 122 -2.84 13.27 -4.21
CA THR A 122 -1.44 12.96 -4.53
C THR A 122 -0.58 13.16 -3.29
N VAL A 123 0.24 12.17 -2.99
CA VAL A 123 1.17 12.23 -1.87
C VAL A 123 2.56 11.93 -2.41
N GLN A 124 3.48 12.82 -2.15
CA GLN A 124 4.85 12.65 -2.62
C GLN A 124 5.76 12.25 -1.47
N PHE A 125 6.56 11.21 -1.68
CA PHE A 125 7.57 10.78 -0.73
C PHE A 125 8.93 11.12 -1.31
N ARG A 126 9.80 11.63 -0.47
CA ARG A 126 11.11 12.06 -0.93
C ARG A 126 12.17 11.59 0.07
N TRP A 127 13.18 10.95 -0.43
CA TRP A 127 14.25 10.45 0.42
C TRP A 127 15.59 11.05 0.02
N GLN A 128 16.46 11.15 1.01
CA GLN A 128 17.82 11.58 0.78
C GLN A 128 18.61 10.44 0.16
N GLU A 129 19.43 10.77 -0.82
CA GLU A 129 20.26 9.73 -1.44
C GLU A 129 21.48 9.46 -0.57
N PRO A 130 21.71 8.22 -0.17
CA PRO A 130 22.80 7.92 0.75
C PRO A 130 24.17 8.29 0.22
N GLY A 131 24.40 8.07 -1.06
CA GLY A 131 25.68 8.38 -1.63
C GLY A 131 26.03 9.86 -1.57
N ILE A 132 25.03 10.68 -1.76
CA ILE A 132 25.22 12.11 -1.74
C ILE A 132 25.52 12.59 -0.34
N GLN A 133 24.85 12.00 0.62
CA GLN A 133 25.08 12.36 2.00
C GLN A 133 26.49 12.03 2.43
N MET A 134 26.98 10.88 2.02
CA MET A 134 28.33 10.48 2.35
C MET A 134 29.34 11.44 1.72
N ALA A 135 29.09 11.86 0.52
CA ALA A 135 29.98 12.79 -0.13
C ALA A 135 30.00 14.13 0.60
N ALA A 136 28.85 14.57 1.04
CA ALA A 136 28.77 15.82 1.77
C ALA A 136 29.54 15.73 3.09
N ASP A 137 29.44 14.61 3.76
CA ASP A 137 30.16 14.42 5.00
C ASP A 137 31.66 14.44 4.78
N ARG A 138 32.11 13.88 3.70
CA ARG A 138 33.53 13.89 3.42
C ARG A 138 34.05 15.27 3.09
N ALA A 139 33.21 16.08 2.52
CA ALA A 139 33.62 17.41 2.14
C ALA A 139 33.87 18.31 3.35
N ARG A 140 33.46 17.85 4.50
CA ARG A 140 33.71 18.60 5.73
C ARG A 140 34.94 18.11 6.41
#